data_c9c5376a13ed9ae519aac5279734a207
#
_entry.id   c9c5376a13ed9ae519aac5279734a207
#
_cell.length_a   1.000
_cell.length_b   1.000
_cell.length_c   1.000
_cell.angle_alpha   90.00
_cell.angle_beta   90.00
_cell.angle_gamma   90.00
#
_symmetry.space_group_name_H-M   'P 1'
#
loop_
_entity.id
_entity.type
_entity.pdbx_description
1 polymer ?
#
loop_
_entity_poly.entity_id
_entity_poly.type
_entity_poly.pdbx_seq_one_letter_code
_entity_poly.pdbx_strand_id
1 'polypeptide(L)'
;MDAPMREGTLGLAGAEEAEPDYNPLEYMEGIDEDDWEDDDRLILPDPIPPTEEPRPKQAAVFSPERAGSVENAVAELVKTNAARRHILLSIIDWAREGIKAQELFDKIAVEHADNLSVYEPVSYCRMLERAGALEFVRPDSGAQGCNTDETDGPGEQNDPCADADDEVGFMSIEEGGDPLWRSTEGGLSAFKQLTRGDEWREKVLGEDAVYAEVYLAVMQLLHEGSKTKAQICDIAEAFDVTRSPRKWGAYFIDVLEATSAIRWTNSEWVLTDLGEELLDELATYCAENN
;
A
#
# COMPACT_ATOMS: atom_id res chain seq x y z
N MET A 1 -5.41 70.04 -11.84
CA MET A 1 -5.29 69.95 -10.36
C MET A 1 -4.59 68.66 -10.09
N ASP A 2 -3.26 68.77 -9.97
CA ASP A 2 -2.32 67.65 -9.78
C ASP A 2 -2.23 67.33 -8.31
N ALA A 3 -2.33 66.04 -7.95
CA ALA A 3 -2.01 65.56 -6.64
C ALA A 3 -0.77 64.64 -6.75
N PRO A 4 0.23 64.80 -5.88
CA PRO A 4 1.51 64.12 -6.02
C PRO A 4 1.50 62.69 -5.47
N MET A 5 2.19 61.84 -6.22
CA MET A 5 2.61 60.50 -5.77
C MET A 5 3.53 60.63 -4.56
N ARG A 6 3.25 59.83 -3.53
CA ARG A 6 4.19 59.55 -2.44
C ARG A 6 4.84 58.16 -2.67
N GLU A 7 6.08 58.20 -3.06
CA GLU A 7 7.00 57.07 -2.97
C GLU A 7 7.32 56.83 -1.49
N GLY A 8 6.90 55.65 -1.00
CA GLY A 8 7.27 55.14 0.32
C GLY A 8 8.22 53.98 0.15
N THR A 9 9.49 54.27 0.13
CA THR A 9 10.57 53.26 0.19
C THR A 9 10.64 52.72 1.62
N LEU A 10 10.09 51.58 1.88
CA LEU A 10 10.34 50.81 3.11
C LEU A 10 11.58 49.94 2.91
N GLY A 11 12.71 50.43 3.40
CA GLY A 11 13.95 49.68 3.55
C GLY A 11 13.75 48.62 4.64
N LEU A 12 13.64 47.37 4.25
CA LEU A 12 13.85 46.26 5.11
C LEU A 12 15.36 46.04 5.27
N ALA A 13 15.90 46.56 6.37
CA ALA A 13 17.23 46.20 6.86
C ALA A 13 17.15 44.72 7.25
N GLY A 14 17.74 43.84 6.46
CA GLY A 14 17.97 42.45 6.83
C GLY A 14 18.95 42.41 8.00
N ALA A 15 18.46 42.06 9.17
CA ALA A 15 19.29 41.51 10.22
C ALA A 15 19.48 40.04 9.87
N GLU A 16 20.62 39.71 9.26
CA GLU A 16 21.15 38.35 9.26
C GLU A 16 21.47 38.01 10.72
N GLU A 17 20.55 37.38 11.40
CA GLU A 17 20.88 36.66 12.64
C GLU A 17 21.79 35.48 12.22
N ALA A 18 23.09 35.65 12.44
CA ALA A 18 24.05 34.55 12.31
C ALA A 18 23.62 33.46 13.27
N GLU A 19 23.24 32.30 12.73
CA GLU A 19 23.05 31.11 13.53
C GLU A 19 24.34 30.84 14.32
N PRO A 20 24.25 30.57 15.64
CA PRO A 20 25.42 30.26 16.43
C PRO A 20 26.05 28.98 15.85
N ASP A 21 27.33 29.07 15.52
CA ASP A 21 28.15 27.98 15.01
C ASP A 21 28.14 26.87 16.09
N TYR A 22 27.21 25.89 15.93
CA TYR A 22 27.09 24.77 16.84
C TYR A 22 28.19 23.79 16.56
N ASN A 23 29.27 23.85 17.34
CA ASN A 23 30.34 22.86 17.31
C ASN A 23 30.08 21.77 18.38
N PRO A 24 29.62 20.59 18.01
CA PRO A 24 29.33 19.52 18.97
C PRO A 24 30.56 19.03 19.72
N LEU A 25 31.79 19.37 19.27
CA LEU A 25 33.04 18.96 19.94
C LEU A 25 33.43 19.91 21.08
N GLU A 26 32.94 21.15 21.12
CA GLU A 26 33.18 22.07 22.26
C GLU A 26 32.47 21.62 23.55
N TYR A 27 31.46 20.76 23.44
CA TYR A 27 30.75 20.24 24.62
C TYR A 27 31.49 19.06 25.27
N MET A 28 32.53 18.53 24.64
CA MET A 28 33.32 17.39 25.14
C MET A 28 34.62 17.81 25.85
N GLU A 29 35.01 19.10 25.80
CA GLU A 29 36.24 19.61 26.42
C GLU A 29 36.11 19.89 27.95
N GLY A 30 35.19 19.30 28.62
CA GLY A 30 34.99 19.48 30.07
C GLY A 30 34.76 18.21 30.86
N ILE A 31 34.89 17.04 30.21
CA ILE A 31 34.80 15.76 30.91
C ILE A 31 36.22 15.35 31.27
N ASP A 32 36.60 15.62 32.52
CA ASP A 32 37.88 15.17 33.07
C ASP A 32 37.91 13.64 33.02
N GLU A 33 38.92 13.09 32.37
CA GLU A 33 39.12 11.63 32.24
C GLU A 33 39.22 10.92 33.61
N ASP A 34 39.44 11.67 34.67
CA ASP A 34 39.56 11.18 36.05
C ASP A 34 38.18 10.84 36.71
N ASP A 35 37.05 11.30 36.12
CA ASP A 35 35.71 11.00 36.63
C ASP A 35 35.21 9.60 36.30
N TRP A 36 35.97 8.85 35.49
CA TRP A 36 35.57 7.50 35.05
C TRP A 36 36.11 6.38 35.98
N GLU A 37 37.01 6.69 36.92
CA GLU A 37 37.66 5.65 37.73
C GLU A 37 36.86 5.22 38.96
N ASP A 38 35.82 5.93 39.37
CA ASP A 38 35.10 5.64 40.64
C ASP A 38 33.73 4.95 40.46
N ASP A 39 33.29 4.64 39.25
CA ASP A 39 31.99 3.98 39.04
C ASP A 39 32.09 2.45 38.86
N ASP A 40 32.99 1.80 39.58
CA ASP A 40 33.08 0.35 39.77
C ASP A 40 31.83 -0.25 40.46
N ARG A 41 30.77 0.58 40.64
CA ARG A 41 29.45 0.14 41.08
C ARG A 41 28.38 0.28 40.00
N LEU A 42 28.68 -0.07 38.79
CA LEU A 42 27.62 -0.51 37.90
C LEU A 42 27.05 -1.80 38.52
N ILE A 43 26.10 -1.63 39.43
CA ILE A 43 25.18 -2.67 39.83
C ILE A 43 24.45 -2.99 38.54
N LEU A 44 25.01 -3.94 37.80
CA LEU A 44 24.29 -4.54 36.68
C LEU A 44 22.96 -5.00 37.27
N PRO A 45 21.82 -4.51 36.78
CA PRO A 45 20.54 -5.04 37.23
C PRO A 45 20.61 -6.54 37.08
N ASP A 46 20.08 -7.26 38.08
CA ASP A 46 19.99 -8.72 38.02
C ASP A 46 19.58 -9.13 36.60
N PRO A 47 20.26 -10.15 36.01
CA PRO A 47 19.96 -10.55 34.66
C PRO A 47 18.45 -10.77 34.56
N ILE A 48 17.79 -9.93 33.78
CA ILE A 48 16.35 -10.05 33.54
C ILE A 48 16.15 -11.50 33.12
N PRO A 49 15.35 -12.30 33.87
CA PRO A 49 15.10 -13.68 33.52
C PRO A 49 14.70 -13.66 32.03
N PRO A 50 15.21 -14.58 31.21
CA PRO A 50 14.94 -14.56 29.79
C PRO A 50 13.41 -14.45 29.62
N THR A 51 12.96 -13.24 29.30
CA THR A 51 11.60 -13.00 28.93
C THR A 51 11.40 -13.97 27.78
N GLU A 52 10.51 -14.93 27.93
CA GLU A 52 10.17 -15.83 26.82
C GLU A 52 10.02 -14.91 25.63
N GLU A 53 10.94 -15.04 24.66
CA GLU A 53 10.89 -14.24 23.46
C GLU A 53 9.46 -14.33 22.97
N PRO A 54 8.74 -13.20 22.81
CA PRO A 54 7.38 -13.26 22.33
C PRO A 54 7.47 -14.04 21.03
N ARG A 55 6.94 -15.28 21.06
CA ARG A 55 6.93 -16.16 19.89
C ARG A 55 6.52 -15.26 18.74
N PRO A 56 7.35 -15.15 17.68
CA PRO A 56 7.02 -14.27 16.58
C PRO A 56 5.57 -14.59 16.25
N LYS A 57 4.67 -13.59 16.41
CA LYS A 57 3.28 -13.76 16.02
C LYS A 57 3.39 -14.23 14.59
N GLN A 58 3.20 -15.53 14.35
CA GLN A 58 3.20 -16.08 13.01
C GLN A 58 2.26 -15.15 12.27
N ALA A 59 2.82 -14.35 11.38
CA ALA A 59 2.03 -13.47 10.53
C ALA A 59 0.92 -14.38 10.00
N ALA A 60 -0.33 -14.06 10.28
CA ALA A 60 -1.44 -14.95 10.02
C ALA A 60 -1.29 -15.36 8.56
N VAL A 61 -0.81 -16.59 8.35
CA VAL A 61 -0.54 -17.10 7.01
C VAL A 61 -1.90 -17.10 6.36
N PHE A 62 -2.08 -16.17 5.44
CA PHE A 62 -3.31 -16.07 4.70
C PHE A 62 -3.57 -17.42 4.04
N SER A 63 -4.61 -18.11 4.50
CA SER A 63 -5.00 -19.41 3.97
C SER A 63 -6.34 -19.24 3.27
N PRO A 64 -6.39 -19.39 1.94
CA PRO A 64 -7.65 -19.32 1.17
C PRO A 64 -8.72 -20.25 1.73
N GLU A 65 -8.31 -21.39 2.29
CA GLU A 65 -9.21 -22.36 2.92
C GLU A 65 -9.99 -21.80 4.11
N ARG A 66 -9.43 -20.81 4.83
CA ARG A 66 -10.12 -20.13 5.94
C ARG A 66 -11.10 -19.07 5.48
N ALA A 67 -10.89 -18.50 4.30
CA ALA A 67 -11.76 -17.48 3.74
C ALA A 67 -13.05 -18.06 3.14
N GLY A 68 -13.10 -19.37 2.90
CA GLY A 68 -14.27 -20.09 2.36
C GLY A 68 -14.48 -19.90 0.85
N SER A 69 -13.94 -18.84 0.26
CA SER A 69 -13.94 -18.61 -1.20
C SER A 69 -12.77 -17.72 -1.60
N VAL A 70 -12.42 -17.74 -2.89
CA VAL A 70 -11.38 -16.89 -3.48
C VAL A 70 -11.77 -15.42 -3.37
N GLU A 71 -13.04 -15.09 -3.61
CA GLU A 71 -13.56 -13.72 -3.52
C GLU A 71 -13.34 -13.13 -2.12
N ASN A 72 -13.68 -13.87 -1.08
CA ASN A 72 -13.48 -13.45 0.30
C ASN A 72 -11.99 -13.31 0.62
N ALA A 73 -11.18 -14.23 0.10
CA ALA A 73 -9.75 -14.22 0.27
C ALA A 73 -9.10 -12.96 -0.31
N VAL A 74 -9.51 -12.61 -1.53
CA VAL A 74 -9.04 -11.40 -2.22
C VAL A 74 -9.56 -10.14 -1.52
N ALA A 75 -10.82 -10.12 -1.09
CA ALA A 75 -11.39 -8.99 -0.36
C ALA A 75 -10.65 -8.73 0.96
N GLU A 76 -10.31 -9.77 1.71
CA GLU A 76 -9.53 -9.65 2.95
C GLU A 76 -8.09 -9.19 2.68
N LEU A 77 -7.45 -9.73 1.62
CA LEU A 77 -6.12 -9.30 1.20
C LEU A 77 -6.10 -7.81 0.86
N VAL A 78 -7.06 -7.36 0.06
CA VAL A 78 -7.19 -5.96 -0.37
C VAL A 78 -7.49 -5.05 0.83
N LYS A 79 -8.37 -5.46 1.73
CA LYS A 79 -8.70 -4.71 2.95
C LYS A 79 -7.49 -4.54 3.87
N THR A 80 -6.69 -5.59 4.04
CA THR A 80 -5.47 -5.55 4.87
C THR A 80 -4.36 -4.71 4.23
N ASN A 81 -4.42 -4.49 2.92
CA ASN A 81 -3.46 -3.72 2.14
C ASN A 81 -4.12 -2.51 1.46
N ALA A 82 -4.94 -1.75 2.20
CA ALA A 82 -5.74 -0.66 1.65
C ALA A 82 -4.93 0.33 0.78
N ALA A 83 -3.77 0.79 1.26
CA ALA A 83 -2.89 1.68 0.50
C ALA A 83 -2.31 1.07 -0.80
N ARG A 84 -2.48 -0.24 -1.01
CA ARG A 84 -2.03 -0.96 -2.21
C ARG A 84 -3.18 -1.59 -2.97
N ARG A 85 -4.41 -1.26 -2.58
CA ARG A 85 -5.64 -1.79 -3.17
C ARG A 85 -5.63 -1.66 -4.69
N HIS A 86 -5.33 -0.47 -5.19
CA HIS A 86 -5.31 -0.19 -6.62
C HIS A 86 -4.27 -1.04 -7.37
N ILE A 87 -3.08 -1.28 -6.80
CA ILE A 87 -2.04 -2.14 -7.41
C ILE A 87 -2.57 -3.57 -7.54
N LEU A 88 -3.10 -4.12 -6.44
CA LEU A 88 -3.61 -5.48 -6.41
C LEU A 88 -4.76 -5.68 -7.42
N LEU A 89 -5.67 -4.73 -7.49
CA LEU A 89 -6.79 -4.76 -8.44
C LEU A 89 -6.32 -4.61 -9.90
N SER A 90 -5.38 -3.70 -10.16
CA SER A 90 -4.81 -3.52 -11.49
C SER A 90 -4.10 -4.78 -11.99
N ILE A 91 -3.36 -5.49 -11.14
CA ILE A 91 -2.70 -6.74 -11.49
C ILE A 91 -3.72 -7.80 -11.92
N ILE A 92 -4.83 -7.95 -11.18
CA ILE A 92 -5.90 -8.89 -11.55
C ILE A 92 -6.49 -8.51 -12.92
N ASP A 93 -6.71 -7.23 -13.19
CA ASP A 93 -7.26 -6.77 -14.45
C ASP A 93 -6.31 -7.01 -15.63
N TRP A 94 -5.04 -6.66 -15.50
CA TRP A 94 -4.04 -6.85 -16.55
C TRP A 94 -3.76 -8.32 -16.86
N ALA A 95 -3.87 -9.19 -15.85
CA ALA A 95 -3.66 -10.63 -16.02
C ALA A 95 -4.90 -11.38 -16.52
N ARG A 96 -5.98 -10.70 -16.91
CA ARG A 96 -7.27 -11.28 -17.31
C ARG A 96 -7.13 -12.33 -18.40
N GLU A 97 -6.40 -12.03 -19.46
CA GLU A 97 -6.19 -12.92 -20.60
C GLU A 97 -4.84 -13.67 -20.56
N GLY A 98 -4.07 -13.42 -19.52
CA GLY A 98 -2.70 -13.89 -19.37
C GLY A 98 -1.69 -12.88 -19.87
N ILE A 99 -0.68 -12.60 -19.05
CA ILE A 99 0.40 -11.64 -19.34
C ILE A 99 1.74 -12.27 -18.99
N LYS A 100 2.77 -12.01 -19.79
CA LYS A 100 4.13 -12.47 -19.48
C LYS A 100 4.62 -11.87 -18.16
N ALA A 101 5.31 -12.69 -17.36
CA ALA A 101 5.76 -12.26 -16.03
C ALA A 101 6.58 -10.97 -16.09
N GLN A 102 7.53 -10.87 -17.03
CA GLN A 102 8.35 -9.67 -17.17
C GLN A 102 7.53 -8.45 -17.59
N GLU A 103 6.62 -8.59 -18.55
CA GLU A 103 5.73 -7.51 -18.99
C GLU A 103 4.85 -7.00 -17.86
N LEU A 104 4.32 -7.91 -17.03
CA LEU A 104 3.54 -7.54 -15.85
C LEU A 104 4.37 -6.77 -14.84
N PHE A 105 5.61 -7.21 -14.58
CA PHE A 105 6.52 -6.54 -13.63
C PHE A 105 6.91 -5.15 -14.13
N ASP A 106 7.23 -5.01 -15.42
CA ASP A 106 7.53 -3.72 -16.04
C ASP A 106 6.33 -2.78 -15.95
N LYS A 107 5.13 -3.30 -16.17
CA LYS A 107 3.87 -2.54 -16.07
C LYS A 107 3.63 -2.05 -14.64
N ILE A 108 3.81 -2.92 -13.64
CA ILE A 108 3.73 -2.56 -12.23
C ILE A 108 4.77 -1.48 -11.90
N ALA A 109 6.01 -1.64 -12.36
CA ALA A 109 7.07 -0.69 -12.08
C ALA A 109 6.81 0.70 -12.67
N VAL A 110 6.21 0.78 -13.86
CA VAL A 110 5.87 2.06 -14.51
C VAL A 110 4.66 2.73 -13.87
N GLU A 111 3.57 2.00 -13.70
CA GLU A 111 2.30 2.55 -13.20
C GLU A 111 2.35 2.92 -11.70
N HIS A 112 3.25 2.28 -10.96
CA HIS A 112 3.35 2.41 -9.50
C HIS A 112 4.73 2.86 -9.02
N ALA A 113 5.51 3.50 -9.90
CA ALA A 113 6.87 3.97 -9.60
C ALA A 113 6.92 4.89 -8.36
N ASP A 114 5.87 5.69 -8.14
CA ASP A 114 5.79 6.62 -7.00
C ASP A 114 5.28 5.99 -5.70
N ASN A 115 4.72 4.79 -5.78
CA ASN A 115 4.43 4.03 -4.59
C ASN A 115 5.74 3.45 -4.09
N LEU A 116 6.35 4.11 -3.10
CA LEU A 116 7.50 3.62 -2.33
C LEU A 116 7.14 2.30 -1.64
N SER A 117 6.83 1.31 -2.44
CA SER A 117 6.48 -0.01 -1.98
C SER A 117 7.74 -0.71 -1.54
N VAL A 118 7.73 -1.25 -0.33
CA VAL A 118 8.76 -2.14 0.18
C VAL A 118 8.77 -3.47 -0.59
N TYR A 119 7.69 -3.75 -1.34
CA TYR A 119 7.52 -5.02 -2.03
C TYR A 119 7.93 -4.93 -3.50
N GLU A 120 8.68 -5.92 -3.94
CA GLU A 120 8.96 -6.13 -5.35
C GLU A 120 7.69 -6.55 -6.12
N PRO A 121 7.58 -6.27 -7.44
CA PRO A 121 6.43 -6.64 -8.26
C PRO A 121 6.01 -8.11 -8.12
N VAL A 122 6.97 -9.02 -8.04
CA VAL A 122 6.73 -10.45 -7.85
C VAL A 122 6.00 -10.76 -6.54
N SER A 123 6.24 -9.98 -5.49
CA SER A 123 5.60 -10.19 -4.19
C SER A 123 4.09 -9.95 -4.24
N TYR A 124 3.63 -8.96 -5.01
CA TYR A 124 2.20 -8.72 -5.23
C TYR A 124 1.55 -9.88 -5.98
N CYS A 125 2.20 -10.38 -7.04
CA CYS A 125 1.71 -11.53 -7.78
C CYS A 125 1.60 -12.78 -6.87
N ARG A 126 2.60 -13.01 -6.01
CA ARG A 126 2.59 -14.12 -5.06
C ARG A 126 1.50 -13.96 -3.97
N MET A 127 1.23 -12.75 -3.50
CA MET A 127 0.11 -12.51 -2.59
C MET A 127 -1.22 -12.86 -3.25
N LEU A 128 -1.44 -12.44 -4.48
CA LEU A 128 -2.65 -12.73 -5.25
C LEU A 128 -2.75 -14.22 -5.61
N GLU A 129 -1.63 -14.88 -5.94
CA GLU A 129 -1.58 -16.32 -6.16
C GLU A 129 -2.01 -17.09 -4.90
N ARG A 130 -1.47 -16.74 -3.74
CA ARG A 130 -1.86 -17.33 -2.45
C ARG A 130 -3.32 -17.09 -2.11
N ALA A 131 -3.89 -15.96 -2.53
CA ALA A 131 -5.31 -15.68 -2.41
C ALA A 131 -6.17 -16.42 -3.43
N GLY A 132 -5.55 -17.10 -4.40
CA GLY A 132 -6.22 -17.81 -5.46
C GLY A 132 -6.73 -16.91 -6.61
N ALA A 133 -6.37 -15.62 -6.61
CA ALA A 133 -6.77 -14.67 -7.63
C ALA A 133 -5.98 -14.79 -8.93
N LEU A 134 -4.72 -15.22 -8.85
CA LEU A 134 -3.83 -15.46 -9.97
C LEU A 134 -3.35 -16.90 -9.99
N GLU A 135 -3.02 -17.37 -11.18
CA GLU A 135 -2.29 -18.61 -11.41
C GLU A 135 -1.02 -18.34 -12.23
N PHE A 136 0.05 -19.02 -11.88
CA PHE A 136 1.30 -18.95 -12.61
C PHE A 136 1.35 -20.12 -13.60
N VAL A 137 1.22 -19.80 -14.89
CA VAL A 137 1.19 -20.79 -15.97
C VAL A 137 2.60 -20.91 -16.56
N ARG A 138 3.21 -22.06 -16.39
CA ARG A 138 4.44 -22.40 -17.10
C ARG A 138 4.05 -22.94 -18.48
N PRO A 139 4.67 -22.45 -19.55
CA PRO A 139 4.48 -23.09 -20.84
C PRO A 139 4.97 -24.52 -20.72
N ASP A 140 4.17 -25.47 -21.20
CA ASP A 140 4.53 -26.87 -21.19
C ASP A 140 5.87 -27.05 -21.91
N SER A 141 6.93 -27.26 -21.15
CA SER A 141 8.07 -28.00 -21.64
C SER A 141 7.51 -29.37 -21.96
N GLY A 142 7.31 -29.60 -23.28
CA GLY A 142 6.57 -30.72 -23.86
C GLY A 142 6.74 -31.98 -23.02
N ALA A 143 5.62 -32.55 -22.64
CA ALA A 143 5.53 -33.76 -21.85
C ALA A 143 6.45 -34.86 -22.43
N GLN A 144 7.72 -34.85 -21.99
CA GLN A 144 8.50 -36.06 -22.01
C GLN A 144 7.87 -36.96 -20.97
N GLY A 145 7.02 -37.87 -21.45
CA GLY A 145 6.40 -38.89 -20.64
C GLY A 145 7.49 -39.61 -19.84
N CYS A 146 7.52 -39.34 -18.54
CA CYS A 146 8.11 -40.27 -17.63
C CYS A 146 7.26 -41.54 -17.68
N ASN A 147 7.62 -42.43 -18.59
CA ASN A 147 7.31 -43.83 -18.42
C ASN A 147 8.02 -44.26 -17.14
N THR A 148 7.31 -44.24 -16.04
CA THR A 148 7.68 -44.99 -14.85
C THR A 148 7.50 -46.45 -15.20
N ASP A 149 8.54 -47.08 -15.77
CA ASP A 149 8.71 -48.49 -15.74
C ASP A 149 8.78 -48.87 -14.23
N GLU A 150 7.76 -49.55 -13.80
CA GLU A 150 7.72 -50.22 -12.51
C GLU A 150 8.90 -51.20 -12.42
N THR A 151 9.94 -50.82 -11.70
CA THR A 151 10.95 -51.76 -11.24
C THR A 151 10.88 -51.82 -9.74
N ASP A 152 10.18 -52.87 -9.27
CA ASP A 152 10.21 -53.37 -7.90
C ASP A 152 11.66 -53.55 -7.43
N GLY A 153 12.04 -52.80 -6.39
CA GLY A 153 13.27 -53.03 -5.64
C GLY A 153 13.14 -52.51 -4.22
N PRO A 154 13.26 -53.41 -3.20
CA PRO A 154 13.18 -52.98 -1.81
C PRO A 154 14.52 -52.50 -1.30
N GLY A 155 14.57 -51.36 -0.65
CA GLY A 155 15.69 -51.05 0.25
C GLY A 155 16.23 -49.64 0.17
N GLU A 156 15.94 -48.95 1.17
CA GLU A 156 16.82 -48.16 2.07
C GLU A 156 16.12 -46.91 2.56
N GLN A 157 15.86 -46.96 3.85
CA GLN A 157 15.47 -45.77 4.63
C GLN A 157 16.62 -44.76 4.59
N ASN A 158 16.42 -43.64 3.98
CA ASN A 158 17.24 -42.45 4.18
C ASN A 158 16.38 -41.38 4.86
N ASP A 159 16.83 -40.99 6.04
CA ASP A 159 16.34 -39.91 6.89
C ASP A 159 16.29 -38.57 6.09
N PRO A 160 15.14 -37.90 6.04
CA PRO A 160 15.07 -36.58 5.44
C PRO A 160 15.10 -35.51 6.54
N CYS A 161 16.24 -35.32 7.20
CA CYS A 161 16.53 -34.18 8.05
C CYS A 161 17.92 -33.66 7.69
N ALA A 162 18.03 -33.00 6.58
CA ALA A 162 19.20 -32.17 6.24
C ALA A 162 18.69 -30.89 5.64
N ASP A 163 18.84 -29.83 6.40
CA ASP A 163 19.02 -28.43 6.07
C ASP A 163 18.65 -28.03 4.63
N ALA A 164 17.37 -27.65 4.44
CA ALA A 164 16.97 -26.88 3.28
C ALA A 164 17.44 -25.43 3.50
N ASP A 165 18.71 -25.18 3.17
CA ASP A 165 19.16 -23.85 2.81
C ASP A 165 18.23 -23.36 1.70
N ASP A 166 17.44 -22.32 1.99
CA ASP A 166 16.59 -21.60 1.07
C ASP A 166 17.48 -20.87 0.04
N GLU A 167 18.18 -21.62 -0.79
CA GLU A 167 18.72 -21.09 -2.02
C GLU A 167 17.52 -20.64 -2.86
N VAL A 168 17.29 -19.33 -2.89
CA VAL A 168 16.45 -18.67 -3.88
C VAL A 168 17.01 -19.04 -5.25
N GLY A 169 16.58 -20.19 -5.76
CA GLY A 169 16.99 -20.72 -7.04
C GLY A 169 16.71 -19.70 -8.11
N PHE A 170 17.77 -19.05 -8.56
CA PHE A 170 17.79 -18.26 -9.78
C PHE A 170 17.42 -19.24 -10.91
N MET A 171 16.13 -19.23 -11.28
CA MET A 171 15.64 -20.13 -12.33
C MET A 171 16.30 -19.75 -13.64
N SER A 172 17.26 -20.57 -14.06
CA SER A 172 17.77 -20.55 -15.41
C SER A 172 16.60 -20.81 -16.38
N ILE A 173 16.38 -19.86 -17.26
CA ILE A 173 15.37 -19.92 -18.33
C ILE A 173 15.90 -20.91 -19.37
N GLU A 174 15.57 -22.19 -19.18
CA GLU A 174 15.74 -23.16 -20.25
C GLU A 174 14.49 -23.12 -21.16
N GLU A 175 14.70 -22.99 -22.44
CA GLU A 175 13.90 -23.09 -23.68
C GLU A 175 12.42 -23.56 -23.61
N GLY A 176 11.68 -23.20 -22.60
CA GLY A 176 10.22 -23.27 -22.52
C GLY A 176 9.67 -21.85 -22.60
N GLY A 177 8.65 -21.59 -23.37
CA GLY A 177 8.09 -20.24 -23.57
C GLY A 177 7.98 -19.43 -22.28
N ASP A 178 7.84 -18.11 -22.41
CA ASP A 178 7.82 -17.19 -21.27
C ASP A 178 6.71 -17.54 -20.27
N PRO A 179 6.99 -17.60 -18.97
CA PRO A 179 5.98 -17.86 -17.96
C PRO A 179 4.92 -16.75 -17.94
N LEU A 180 3.68 -17.14 -17.75
CA LEU A 180 2.53 -16.24 -17.76
C LEU A 180 1.87 -16.18 -16.39
N TRP A 181 1.41 -14.99 -16.02
CA TRP A 181 0.42 -14.81 -14.97
C TRP A 181 -0.97 -14.69 -15.60
N ARG A 182 -1.95 -15.40 -15.06
CA ARG A 182 -3.33 -15.34 -15.51
C ARG A 182 -4.28 -15.23 -14.33
N SER A 183 -5.30 -14.38 -14.46
CA SER A 183 -6.35 -14.25 -13.45
C SER A 183 -7.26 -15.47 -13.47
N THR A 184 -7.56 -15.97 -12.29
CA THR A 184 -8.54 -17.04 -12.10
C THR A 184 -9.96 -16.51 -12.24
N GLU A 185 -10.94 -17.38 -12.42
CA GLU A 185 -12.35 -16.99 -12.43
C GLU A 185 -12.76 -16.34 -11.10
N GLY A 186 -12.30 -16.90 -9.95
CA GLY A 186 -12.52 -16.33 -8.62
C GLY A 186 -11.87 -14.95 -8.45
N GLY A 187 -10.65 -14.76 -8.98
CA GLY A 187 -9.98 -13.46 -8.99
C GLY A 187 -10.74 -12.40 -9.78
N LEU A 188 -11.24 -12.75 -10.98
CA LEU A 188 -12.05 -11.84 -11.80
C LEU A 188 -13.41 -11.54 -11.17
N SER A 189 -14.01 -12.52 -10.47
CA SER A 189 -15.25 -12.33 -9.71
C SER A 189 -15.03 -11.34 -8.58
N ALA A 190 -13.95 -11.52 -7.80
CA ALA A 190 -13.55 -10.60 -6.74
C ALA A 190 -13.28 -9.17 -7.27
N PHE A 191 -12.53 -9.06 -8.38
CA PHE A 191 -12.28 -7.77 -9.01
C PHE A 191 -13.58 -7.04 -9.35
N LYS A 192 -14.52 -7.71 -10.01
CA LYS A 192 -15.83 -7.13 -10.36
C LYS A 192 -16.61 -6.69 -9.12
N GLN A 193 -16.57 -7.46 -8.04
CA GLN A 193 -17.26 -7.13 -6.81
C GLN A 193 -16.63 -5.88 -6.14
N LEU A 194 -15.30 -5.85 -6.03
CA LEU A 194 -14.56 -4.78 -5.36
C LEU A 194 -14.54 -3.46 -6.15
N THR A 195 -14.81 -3.51 -7.46
CA THR A 195 -14.87 -2.32 -8.34
C THR A 195 -16.28 -1.84 -8.66
N ARG A 196 -17.33 -2.40 -8.02
CA ARG A 196 -18.73 -1.96 -8.21
C ARG A 196 -19.09 -0.69 -7.47
N GLY A 197 -18.27 -0.26 -6.53
CA GLY A 197 -18.56 0.88 -5.66
C GLY A 197 -19.55 0.57 -4.53
N ASP A 198 -19.93 -0.71 -4.30
CA ASP A 198 -20.87 -1.08 -3.24
C ASP A 198 -20.31 -0.73 -1.85
N GLU A 199 -19.01 -0.97 -1.62
CA GLU A 199 -18.32 -0.58 -0.37
C GLU A 199 -18.34 0.95 -0.17
N TRP A 200 -18.20 1.69 -1.26
CA TRP A 200 -18.25 3.16 -1.23
C TRP A 200 -19.67 3.64 -0.85
N ARG A 201 -20.72 3.06 -1.48
CA ARG A 201 -22.11 3.42 -1.19
C ARG A 201 -22.46 3.14 0.26
N GLU A 202 -22.12 1.95 0.75
CA GLU A 202 -22.33 1.59 2.15
C GLU A 202 -21.62 2.57 3.09
N LYS A 203 -20.37 2.92 2.79
CA LYS A 203 -19.57 3.80 3.63
C LYS A 203 -19.98 5.26 3.52
N VAL A 204 -20.03 5.82 2.30
CA VAL A 204 -20.23 7.27 2.08
C VAL A 204 -21.71 7.67 2.17
N LEU A 205 -22.61 6.91 1.53
CA LEU A 205 -24.04 7.21 1.51
C LEU A 205 -24.80 6.57 2.69
N GLY A 206 -24.19 5.60 3.37
CA GLY A 206 -24.77 4.93 4.54
C GLY A 206 -24.16 5.43 5.85
N GLU A 207 -23.00 4.89 6.24
CA GLU A 207 -22.40 5.19 7.56
C GLU A 207 -21.99 6.66 7.73
N ASP A 208 -21.43 7.26 6.69
CA ASP A 208 -20.89 8.61 6.68
C ASP A 208 -21.81 9.61 5.96
N ALA A 209 -23.08 9.30 5.77
CA ALA A 209 -24.03 10.14 5.04
C ALA A 209 -24.07 11.60 5.51
N VAL A 210 -23.83 11.85 6.80
CA VAL A 210 -23.73 13.20 7.38
C VAL A 210 -22.59 14.03 6.78
N TYR A 211 -21.60 13.39 6.19
CA TYR A 211 -20.43 14.02 5.54
C TYR A 211 -20.53 14.00 4.01
N ALA A 212 -21.67 13.66 3.42
CA ALA A 212 -21.82 13.52 1.97
C ALA A 212 -21.38 14.78 1.20
N GLU A 213 -21.70 15.98 1.70
CA GLU A 213 -21.27 17.26 1.10
C GLU A 213 -19.74 17.43 1.15
N VAL A 214 -19.08 16.94 2.20
CA VAL A 214 -17.61 16.99 2.31
C VAL A 214 -16.99 16.09 1.26
N TYR A 215 -17.48 14.85 1.13
CA TYR A 215 -17.03 13.93 0.08
C TYR A 215 -17.27 14.50 -1.31
N LEU A 216 -18.44 15.11 -1.55
CA LEU A 216 -18.76 15.75 -2.81
C LEU A 216 -17.75 16.87 -3.15
N ALA A 217 -17.47 17.75 -2.20
CA ALA A 217 -16.51 18.83 -2.41
C ALA A 217 -15.09 18.32 -2.69
N VAL A 218 -14.64 17.28 -1.97
CA VAL A 218 -13.35 16.63 -2.19
C VAL A 218 -13.27 15.99 -3.57
N MET A 219 -14.31 15.23 -3.97
CA MET A 219 -14.34 14.57 -5.28
C MET A 219 -14.45 15.57 -6.43
N GLN A 220 -15.21 16.65 -6.28
CA GLN A 220 -15.26 17.76 -7.26
C GLN A 220 -13.89 18.44 -7.42
N LEU A 221 -13.18 18.70 -6.31
CA LEU A 221 -11.83 19.24 -6.34
C LEU A 221 -10.88 18.33 -7.14
N LEU A 222 -10.99 17.01 -6.95
CA LEU A 222 -10.18 16.02 -7.65
C LEU A 222 -10.59 15.83 -9.12
N HIS A 223 -11.85 16.05 -9.46
CA HIS A 223 -12.34 16.05 -10.84
C HIS A 223 -11.71 17.19 -11.68
N GLU A 224 -11.36 18.31 -11.06
CA GLU A 224 -10.63 19.40 -11.71
C GLU A 224 -9.16 19.05 -12.05
N GLY A 225 -8.63 17.95 -11.49
CA GLY A 225 -7.28 17.46 -11.66
C GLY A 225 -6.65 16.98 -10.36
N SER A 226 -5.42 16.47 -10.44
CA SER A 226 -4.69 15.95 -9.28
C SER A 226 -4.50 17.00 -8.18
N LYS A 227 -4.51 16.55 -6.92
CA LYS A 227 -4.38 17.43 -5.74
C LYS A 227 -3.47 16.82 -4.69
N THR A 228 -2.79 17.71 -3.99
CA THR A 228 -1.98 17.34 -2.81
C THR A 228 -2.86 17.05 -1.60
N LYS A 229 -2.32 16.29 -0.63
CA LYS A 229 -2.99 16.04 0.65
C LYS A 229 -3.43 17.34 1.34
N ALA A 230 -2.58 18.37 1.32
CA ALA A 230 -2.89 19.65 1.96
C ALA A 230 -4.15 20.30 1.36
N GLN A 231 -4.25 20.35 0.03
CA GLN A 231 -5.41 20.94 -0.67
C GLN A 231 -6.71 20.19 -0.35
N ILE A 232 -6.66 18.85 -0.27
CA ILE A 232 -7.83 18.04 0.08
C ILE A 232 -8.22 18.27 1.53
N CYS A 233 -7.24 18.30 2.44
CA CYS A 233 -7.50 18.56 3.86
C CYS A 233 -8.11 19.95 4.08
N ASP A 234 -7.60 20.98 3.41
CA ASP A 234 -8.10 22.35 3.52
C ASP A 234 -9.59 22.46 3.12
N ILE A 235 -9.99 21.78 2.04
CA ILE A 235 -11.40 21.73 1.62
C ILE A 235 -12.24 20.95 2.62
N ALA A 236 -11.83 19.75 3.01
CA ALA A 236 -12.61 18.91 3.90
C ALA A 236 -12.81 19.52 5.29
N GLU A 237 -11.79 20.19 5.83
CA GLU A 237 -11.82 20.80 7.17
C GLU A 237 -12.51 22.17 7.21
N ALA A 238 -12.88 22.74 6.06
CA ALA A 238 -13.66 23.98 5.98
C ALA A 238 -15.12 23.78 6.42
N PHE A 239 -15.63 22.57 6.36
CA PHE A 239 -17.03 22.26 6.73
C PHE A 239 -17.24 22.21 8.24
N ASP A 240 -18.30 22.82 8.72
CA ASP A 240 -18.62 22.81 10.15
C ASP A 240 -18.94 21.41 10.68
N VAL A 241 -19.52 20.54 9.86
CA VAL A 241 -19.86 19.16 10.21
C VAL A 241 -18.62 18.32 10.58
N THR A 242 -17.44 18.70 10.10
CA THR A 242 -16.19 18.00 10.43
C THR A 242 -15.59 18.40 11.77
N ARG A 243 -16.17 19.39 12.46
CA ARG A 243 -15.65 19.92 13.74
C ARG A 243 -16.16 19.16 14.95
N SER A 244 -17.36 18.56 14.86
CA SER A 244 -17.97 17.86 15.99
C SER A 244 -18.86 16.69 15.51
N PRO A 245 -18.40 15.43 15.62
CA PRO A 245 -17.07 15.01 16.09
C PRO A 245 -15.94 15.42 15.14
N ARG A 246 -14.76 15.71 15.68
CA ARG A 246 -13.63 16.13 14.84
C ARG A 246 -13.22 15.05 13.85
N LYS A 247 -13.32 15.38 12.57
CA LYS A 247 -12.81 14.59 11.44
C LYS A 247 -11.75 15.39 10.71
N TRP A 248 -10.57 14.81 10.55
CA TRP A 248 -9.47 15.42 9.82
C TRP A 248 -9.60 15.14 8.33
N GLY A 249 -9.10 16.00 7.48
CA GLY A 249 -9.13 15.80 6.03
C GLY A 249 -8.56 14.45 5.57
N ALA A 250 -7.54 13.95 6.28
CA ALA A 250 -6.97 12.62 6.02
C ALA A 250 -8.00 11.48 6.13
N TYR A 251 -9.00 11.59 7.01
CA TYR A 251 -10.04 10.58 7.12
C TYR A 251 -10.82 10.39 5.80
N PHE A 252 -11.13 11.49 5.12
CA PHE A 252 -11.85 11.44 3.84
C PHE A 252 -11.00 10.85 2.74
N ILE A 253 -9.69 11.16 2.73
CA ILE A 253 -8.73 10.53 1.82
C ILE A 253 -8.69 9.02 2.05
N ASP A 254 -8.53 8.59 3.30
CA ASP A 254 -8.42 7.17 3.66
C ASP A 254 -9.68 6.39 3.24
N VAL A 255 -10.88 6.96 3.42
CA VAL A 255 -12.15 6.34 2.99
C VAL A 255 -12.24 6.24 1.48
N LEU A 256 -11.95 7.33 0.75
CA LEU A 256 -12.03 7.33 -0.71
C LEU A 256 -10.99 6.41 -1.36
N GLU A 257 -9.78 6.32 -0.78
CA GLU A 257 -8.75 5.38 -1.22
C GLU A 257 -9.15 3.92 -0.93
N ALA A 258 -9.61 3.64 0.30
CA ALA A 258 -10.03 2.29 0.70
C ALA A 258 -11.20 1.77 -0.14
N THR A 259 -12.02 2.66 -0.71
CA THR A 259 -13.15 2.33 -1.58
C THR A 259 -12.82 2.42 -3.07
N SER A 260 -11.57 2.65 -3.44
CA SER A 260 -11.08 2.79 -4.82
C SER A 260 -11.64 4.00 -5.59
N ALA A 261 -12.26 4.98 -4.93
CA ALA A 261 -12.73 6.19 -5.59
C ALA A 261 -11.58 7.14 -5.98
N ILE A 262 -10.48 7.11 -5.23
CA ILE A 262 -9.26 7.86 -5.53
C ILE A 262 -8.04 6.95 -5.47
N ARG A 263 -6.95 7.39 -6.10
CA ARG A 263 -5.65 6.73 -6.02
C ARG A 263 -4.52 7.74 -5.87
N TRP A 264 -3.46 7.30 -5.21
CA TRP A 264 -2.22 8.07 -5.15
C TRP A 264 -1.37 7.81 -6.39
N THR A 265 -0.91 8.86 -7.05
CA THR A 265 0.01 8.79 -8.19
C THR A 265 0.77 10.11 -8.33
N ASN A 266 2.04 10.05 -8.72
CA ASN A 266 2.90 11.25 -8.90
C ASN A 266 2.88 12.21 -7.71
N SER A 267 2.92 11.67 -6.48
CA SER A 267 2.87 12.44 -5.22
C SER A 267 1.59 13.27 -5.01
N GLU A 268 0.53 12.95 -5.73
CA GLU A 268 -0.78 13.60 -5.65
C GLU A 268 -1.91 12.57 -5.70
N TRP A 269 -3.10 12.99 -5.32
CA TRP A 269 -4.32 12.20 -5.41
C TRP A 269 -5.07 12.51 -6.69
N VAL A 270 -5.62 11.48 -7.34
CA VAL A 270 -6.46 11.59 -8.53
C VAL A 270 -7.73 10.77 -8.36
N LEU A 271 -8.81 11.19 -9.00
CA LEU A 271 -10.00 10.36 -9.14
C LEU A 271 -9.68 9.14 -10.02
N THR A 272 -10.30 8.02 -9.71
CA THR A 272 -10.33 6.84 -10.57
C THR A 272 -11.55 6.89 -11.50
N ASP A 273 -11.61 6.00 -12.50
CA ASP A 273 -12.81 5.89 -13.35
C ASP A 273 -14.05 5.57 -12.51
N LEU A 274 -13.91 4.71 -11.48
CA LEU A 274 -14.98 4.46 -10.51
C LEU A 274 -15.33 5.74 -9.72
N GLY A 275 -14.33 6.52 -9.32
CA GLY A 275 -14.56 7.79 -8.62
C GLY A 275 -15.35 8.79 -9.46
N GLU A 276 -15.11 8.87 -10.77
CA GLU A 276 -15.88 9.71 -11.70
C GLU A 276 -17.35 9.26 -11.78
N GLU A 277 -17.61 7.95 -11.89
CA GLU A 277 -18.99 7.41 -11.89
C GLU A 277 -19.71 7.70 -10.57
N LEU A 278 -19.02 7.57 -9.43
CA LEU A 278 -19.58 7.79 -8.10
C LEU A 278 -19.81 9.27 -7.78
N LEU A 279 -19.06 10.19 -8.41
CA LEU A 279 -19.24 11.63 -8.24
C LEU A 279 -20.63 12.10 -8.67
N ASP A 280 -21.11 11.61 -9.82
CA ASP A 280 -22.45 11.94 -10.33
C ASP A 280 -23.56 11.39 -9.41
N GLU A 281 -23.36 10.18 -8.87
CA GLU A 281 -24.27 9.56 -7.91
C GLU A 281 -24.34 10.38 -6.61
N LEU A 282 -23.17 10.79 -6.09
CA LEU A 282 -23.08 11.61 -4.88
C LEU A 282 -23.71 13.00 -5.06
N ALA A 283 -23.50 13.63 -6.21
CA ALA A 283 -24.10 14.93 -6.52
C ALA A 283 -25.62 14.84 -6.54
N THR A 284 -26.16 13.77 -7.12
CA THR A 284 -27.60 13.50 -7.13
C THR A 284 -28.13 13.28 -5.71
N TYR A 285 -27.45 12.44 -4.91
CA TYR A 285 -27.80 12.18 -3.51
C TYR A 285 -27.83 13.47 -2.68
N CYS A 286 -26.83 14.33 -2.78
CA CYS A 286 -26.79 15.60 -2.05
C CYS A 286 -27.91 16.55 -2.49
N ALA A 287 -28.25 16.58 -3.79
CA ALA A 287 -29.34 17.42 -4.29
C ALA A 287 -30.73 16.97 -3.79
N GLU A 288 -30.94 15.68 -3.56
CA GLU A 288 -32.20 15.13 -3.07
C GLU A 288 -32.39 15.26 -1.55
N ASN A 289 -31.29 15.40 -0.79
CA ASN A 289 -31.29 15.39 0.68
C ASN A 289 -31.00 16.77 1.31
N ASN A 290 -30.79 17.82 0.50
CA ASN A 290 -30.72 19.23 0.88
C ASN A 290 -32.05 19.94 0.55
#